data_12b522573ab5c7bf3f0ae0cb876dc990
#
_entry.id   12b522573ab5c7bf3f0ae0cb876dc990
#
_cell.length_a   1.000
_cell.length_b   1.000
_cell.length_c   1.000
_cell.angle_alpha   90.00
_cell.angle_beta   90.00
_cell.angle_gamma   90.00
#
_symmetry.space_group_name_H-M   'P 1'
#
loop_
_entity.id
_entity.type
_entity.pdbx_description
1 polymer ?
#
loop_
_entity_poly.entity_id
_entity_poly.type
_entity_poly.pdbx_seq_one_letter_code
_entity_poly.pdbx_strand_id
1 'polypeptide(L)'
;YAVLKKTGTVDQCVIKAGLPYEQVKTENGAVLDKVIFMPIVQLHKEGAEAIIDSYQTHMKPAAYELVFDNDSPEVLNLIKKVRDTGSNLFINSLWPELCGGHDDDRAVELHQPEESWGWIINQGAKLIQTDRPALLLEYLRKKKLHD
;
A
#
# COMPACT_ATOMS: atom_id res chain seq x y z
N TYR A 1 9.38 -14.55 12.96
CA TYR A 1 10.11 -15.36 11.97
C TYR A 1 10.23 -16.83 12.39
N ALA A 2 10.63 -17.12 13.65
CA ALA A 2 10.79 -18.50 14.12
C ALA A 2 9.51 -19.35 13.96
N VAL A 3 8.34 -18.79 14.25
CA VAL A 3 7.04 -19.44 14.06
C VAL A 3 6.79 -19.74 12.57
N LEU A 4 6.95 -18.75 11.70
CA LEU A 4 6.78 -18.90 10.25
C LEU A 4 7.69 -19.98 9.67
N LYS A 5 8.95 -20.03 10.13
CA LYS A 5 9.89 -21.07 9.71
C LYS A 5 9.44 -22.47 10.18
N LYS A 6 8.95 -22.58 11.43
CA LYS A 6 8.46 -23.85 11.98
C LYS A 6 7.23 -24.36 11.24
N THR A 7 6.35 -23.47 10.77
CA THR A 7 5.13 -23.81 10.03
C THR A 7 5.34 -23.92 8.53
N GLY A 8 6.51 -23.56 8.00
CA GLY A 8 6.79 -23.55 6.56
C GLY A 8 6.03 -22.46 5.79
N THR A 9 5.65 -21.37 6.47
CA THR A 9 4.80 -20.30 5.89
C THR A 9 5.53 -18.97 5.68
N VAL A 10 6.86 -18.97 5.67
CA VAL A 10 7.66 -17.75 5.46
C VAL A 10 7.28 -17.06 4.15
N ASP A 11 7.18 -17.82 3.07
CA ASP A 11 6.89 -17.30 1.72
C ASP A 11 5.44 -16.82 1.53
N GLN A 12 4.59 -17.07 2.51
CA GLN A 12 3.18 -16.66 2.52
C GLN A 12 2.96 -15.39 3.36
N CYS A 13 4.02 -14.84 3.94
CA CYS A 13 3.94 -13.75 4.89
C CYS A 13 4.51 -12.46 4.31
N VAL A 14 3.71 -11.41 4.33
CA VAL A 14 4.17 -10.03 4.11
C VAL A 14 4.28 -9.36 5.47
N ILE A 15 5.48 -8.92 5.82
CA ILE A 15 5.75 -8.15 7.04
C ILE A 15 5.78 -6.68 6.67
N LYS A 16 5.11 -5.83 7.43
CA LYS A 16 5.03 -4.39 7.16
C LYS A 16 5.31 -3.56 8.41
N ALA A 17 5.92 -2.40 8.22
CA ALA A 17 6.14 -1.41 9.28
C ALA A 17 6.25 0.01 8.71
N GLY A 18 5.80 0.99 9.51
CA GLY A 18 5.90 2.42 9.21
C GLY A 18 7.15 3.07 9.80
N LEU A 19 8.33 2.43 9.62
CA LEU A 19 9.60 2.88 10.17
C LEU A 19 10.60 3.22 9.05
N PRO A 20 11.55 4.13 9.27
CA PRO A 20 12.67 4.36 8.34
C PRO A 20 13.48 3.09 8.12
N TYR A 21 14.04 2.92 6.92
CA TYR A 21 14.81 1.73 6.54
C TYR A 21 15.92 1.37 7.54
N GLU A 22 16.71 2.35 7.99
CA GLU A 22 17.84 2.09 8.91
C GLU A 22 17.39 1.55 10.27
N GLN A 23 16.20 1.98 10.74
CA GLN A 23 15.62 1.44 11.96
C GLN A 23 15.15 -0.01 11.75
N VAL A 24 14.42 -0.26 10.67
CA VAL A 24 13.97 -1.62 10.32
C VAL A 24 15.17 -2.56 10.15
N LYS A 25 16.23 -2.10 9.50
CA LYS A 25 17.47 -2.86 9.33
C LYS A 25 18.13 -3.18 10.67
N THR A 26 18.20 -2.21 11.58
CA THR A 26 18.78 -2.40 12.90
C THR A 26 17.99 -3.43 13.72
N GLU A 27 16.67 -3.34 13.71
CA GLU A 27 15.80 -4.19 14.53
C GLU A 27 15.57 -5.57 13.91
N ASN A 28 15.52 -5.67 12.59
CA ASN A 28 15.06 -6.86 11.86
C ASN A 28 16.02 -7.36 10.76
N GLY A 29 17.21 -6.76 10.61
CA GLY A 29 18.14 -7.02 9.52
C GLY A 29 18.45 -8.50 9.29
N ALA A 30 18.50 -9.31 10.33
CA ALA A 30 18.75 -10.75 10.25
C ALA A 30 17.66 -11.55 9.50
N VAL A 31 16.49 -10.96 9.30
CA VAL A 31 15.33 -11.63 8.67
C VAL A 31 14.80 -10.91 7.45
N LEU A 32 15.21 -9.66 7.18
CA LEU A 32 14.70 -8.86 6.06
C LEU A 32 14.89 -9.55 4.69
N ASP A 33 16.02 -10.20 4.48
CA ASP A 33 16.31 -10.91 3.22
C ASP A 33 15.54 -12.24 3.08
N LYS A 34 14.78 -12.62 4.10
CA LYS A 34 14.10 -13.92 4.19
C LYS A 34 12.57 -13.81 4.18
N VAL A 35 12.05 -12.61 4.12
CA VAL A 35 10.61 -12.31 4.16
C VAL A 35 10.27 -11.28 3.09
N ILE A 36 9.02 -11.27 2.68
CA ILE A 36 8.50 -10.15 1.89
C ILE A 36 8.24 -9.00 2.87
N PHE A 37 8.94 -7.89 2.70
CA PHE A 37 8.74 -6.69 3.52
C PHE A 37 8.09 -5.59 2.70
N MET A 38 7.07 -4.95 3.27
CA MET A 38 6.33 -3.85 2.66
C MET A 38 6.38 -2.63 3.59
N PRO A 39 7.08 -1.55 3.22
CA PRO A 39 7.06 -0.30 3.97
C PRO A 39 5.66 0.32 3.98
N ILE A 40 5.26 0.89 5.12
CA ILE A 40 4.11 1.78 5.23
C ILE A 40 4.65 3.20 5.20
N VAL A 41 4.20 4.03 4.26
CA VAL A 41 4.63 5.43 4.13
C VAL A 41 3.43 6.35 4.24
N GLN A 42 3.47 7.27 5.22
CA GLN A 42 2.46 8.30 5.40
C GLN A 42 2.83 9.52 4.55
N LEU A 43 2.22 9.66 3.38
CA LEU A 43 2.62 10.63 2.35
C LEU A 43 2.39 12.09 2.74
N HIS A 44 1.45 12.35 3.67
CA HIS A 44 1.17 13.68 4.21
C HIS A 44 2.17 14.13 5.27
N LYS A 45 3.09 13.25 5.70
CA LYS A 45 4.10 13.58 6.72
C LYS A 45 5.39 14.06 6.09
N GLU A 46 6.02 15.02 6.79
CA GLU A 46 7.38 15.46 6.46
C GLU A 46 8.34 14.27 6.40
N GLY A 47 9.23 14.26 5.42
CA GLY A 47 10.20 13.20 5.22
C GLY A 47 9.69 11.97 4.48
N ALA A 48 8.43 11.92 4.04
CA ALA A 48 7.88 10.79 3.29
C ALA A 48 8.72 10.43 2.05
N GLU A 49 9.14 11.44 1.30
CA GLU A 49 9.99 11.25 0.11
C GLU A 49 11.34 10.61 0.46
N ALA A 50 12.01 11.09 1.50
CA ALA A 50 13.28 10.53 1.95
C ALA A 50 13.15 9.07 2.40
N ILE A 51 12.02 8.70 3.01
CA ILE A 51 11.72 7.30 3.37
C ILE A 51 11.61 6.45 2.10
N ILE A 52 10.86 6.89 1.09
CA ILE A 52 10.72 6.19 -0.20
C ILE A 52 12.09 6.00 -0.83
N ASP A 53 12.89 7.06 -0.94
CA ASP A 53 14.22 7.03 -1.55
C ASP A 53 15.18 6.08 -0.82
N SER A 54 15.14 6.08 0.51
CA SER A 54 15.96 5.18 1.34
C SER A 54 15.62 3.72 1.09
N TYR A 55 14.33 3.35 1.09
CA TYR A 55 13.90 1.99 0.77
C TYR A 55 14.24 1.59 -0.66
N GLN A 56 14.07 2.49 -1.64
CA GLN A 56 14.42 2.20 -3.03
C GLN A 56 15.91 1.96 -3.22
N THR A 57 16.74 2.72 -2.53
CA THR A 57 18.20 2.58 -2.61
C THR A 57 18.68 1.25 -2.05
N HIS A 58 18.12 0.80 -0.93
CA HIS A 58 18.67 -0.30 -0.14
C HIS A 58 17.94 -1.63 -0.32
N MET A 59 16.66 -1.62 -0.66
CA MET A 59 15.82 -2.82 -0.61
C MET A 59 15.00 -3.06 -1.88
N LYS A 60 14.58 -2.01 -2.57
CA LYS A 60 13.66 -2.07 -3.72
C LYS A 60 12.42 -2.92 -3.40
N PRO A 61 11.56 -2.47 -2.49
CA PRO A 61 10.40 -3.24 -2.05
C PRO A 61 9.49 -3.63 -3.21
N ALA A 62 8.91 -4.83 -3.14
CA ALA A 62 7.94 -5.29 -4.14
C ALA A 62 6.63 -4.49 -4.11
N ALA A 63 6.29 -3.94 -2.95
CA ALA A 63 5.13 -3.08 -2.75
C ALA A 63 5.37 -2.07 -1.63
N TYR A 64 4.60 -0.97 -1.65
CA TYR A 64 4.47 0.01 -0.58
C TYR A 64 3.01 0.13 -0.16
N GLU A 65 2.73 0.14 1.12
CA GLU A 65 1.47 0.65 1.65
C GLU A 65 1.57 2.17 1.77
N LEU A 66 0.75 2.88 1.00
CA LEU A 66 0.71 4.33 0.98
C LEU A 66 -0.51 4.83 1.75
N VAL A 67 -0.27 5.66 2.76
CA VAL A 67 -1.30 6.27 3.62
C VAL A 67 -1.28 7.77 3.39
N PHE A 68 -2.44 8.36 3.11
CA PHE A 68 -2.59 9.78 2.85
C PHE A 68 -4.01 10.25 3.22
N ASP A 69 -4.14 11.45 3.74
CA ASP A 69 -5.40 12.06 4.21
C ASP A 69 -6.00 13.06 3.21
N ASN A 70 -5.29 13.33 2.12
CA ASN A 70 -5.72 14.20 1.04
C ASN A 70 -5.07 13.77 -0.28
N ASP A 71 -5.58 14.28 -1.39
CA ASP A 71 -5.09 14.06 -2.76
C ASP A 71 -4.41 15.29 -3.37
N SER A 72 -3.69 16.04 -2.55
CA SER A 72 -2.92 17.20 -3.01
C SER A 72 -1.89 16.85 -4.10
N PRO A 73 -1.47 17.81 -4.91
CA PRO A 73 -0.45 17.58 -5.94
C PRO A 73 0.84 16.97 -5.39
N GLU A 74 1.22 17.31 -4.16
CA GLU A 74 2.39 16.75 -3.47
C GLU A 74 2.22 15.27 -3.19
N VAL A 75 1.07 14.86 -2.65
CA VAL A 75 0.73 13.46 -2.40
C VAL A 75 0.69 12.67 -3.70
N LEU A 76 0.02 13.19 -4.72
CA LEU A 76 -0.08 12.54 -6.04
C LEU A 76 1.30 12.36 -6.70
N ASN A 77 2.21 13.33 -6.54
CA ASN A 77 3.58 13.21 -7.03
C ASN A 77 4.36 12.09 -6.32
N LEU A 78 4.16 11.90 -4.99
CA LEU A 78 4.78 10.79 -4.27
C LEU A 78 4.19 9.44 -4.65
N ILE A 79 2.87 9.35 -4.85
CA ILE A 79 2.22 8.13 -5.40
C ILE A 79 2.84 7.79 -6.77
N LYS A 80 2.93 8.78 -7.66
CA LYS A 80 3.55 8.61 -8.97
C LYS A 80 5.01 8.19 -8.85
N LYS A 81 5.78 8.80 -7.96
CA LYS A 81 7.18 8.45 -7.70
C LYS A 81 7.33 6.97 -7.35
N VAL A 82 6.53 6.45 -6.42
CA VAL A 82 6.58 5.03 -6.06
C VAL A 82 6.20 4.15 -7.24
N ARG A 83 5.12 4.47 -7.96
CA ARG A 83 4.70 3.73 -9.15
C ARG A 83 5.80 3.64 -10.21
N ASP A 84 6.48 4.75 -10.46
CA ASP A 84 7.53 4.84 -11.49
C ASP A 84 8.79 4.02 -11.13
N THR A 85 8.96 3.60 -9.87
CA THR A 85 10.02 2.65 -9.47
C THR A 85 9.74 1.21 -9.90
N GLY A 86 8.52 0.89 -10.29
CA GLY A 86 8.05 -0.47 -10.57
C GLY A 86 7.54 -1.23 -9.35
N SER A 87 7.58 -0.64 -8.16
CA SER A 87 6.95 -1.22 -6.96
C SER A 87 5.43 -1.15 -7.05
N ASN A 88 4.73 -2.16 -6.52
CA ASN A 88 3.28 -2.15 -6.46
C ASN A 88 2.77 -1.17 -5.40
N LEU A 89 1.64 -0.57 -5.67
CA LEU A 89 0.93 0.27 -4.71
C LEU A 89 -0.09 -0.58 -3.95
N PHE A 90 -0.03 -0.54 -2.63
CA PHE A 90 -1.04 -1.05 -1.71
C PHE A 90 -1.73 0.15 -1.07
N ILE A 91 -3.04 0.29 -1.27
CA ILE A 91 -3.85 1.38 -0.70
C ILE A 91 -4.93 0.77 0.18
N ASN A 92 -5.09 1.36 1.36
CA ASN A 92 -6.06 0.94 2.36
C ASN A 92 -7.30 1.83 2.25
N SER A 93 -8.43 1.27 1.79
CA SER A 93 -9.69 2.01 1.59
C SER A 93 -10.67 1.92 2.76
N LEU A 94 -10.22 1.47 3.95
CA LEU A 94 -11.12 1.29 5.10
C LEU A 94 -11.67 2.62 5.64
N TRP A 95 -10.86 3.68 5.67
CA TRP A 95 -11.23 4.97 6.25
C TRP A 95 -10.69 6.13 5.41
N PRO A 96 -11.39 7.27 5.38
CA PRO A 96 -11.04 8.41 4.52
C PRO A 96 -9.64 8.96 4.77
N GLU A 97 -9.14 8.96 6.00
CA GLU A 97 -7.80 9.44 6.36
C GLU A 97 -6.65 8.52 5.92
N LEU A 98 -6.96 7.33 5.41
CA LEU A 98 -5.96 6.39 4.88
C LEU A 98 -5.78 6.49 3.37
N CYS A 99 -6.73 7.13 2.66
CA CYS A 99 -6.79 7.16 1.20
C CYS A 99 -7.35 8.46 0.62
N GLY A 100 -7.21 9.59 1.34
CA GLY A 100 -7.63 10.90 0.85
C GLY A 100 -9.13 11.05 0.59
N GLY A 101 -9.98 10.31 1.34
CA GLY A 101 -11.42 10.31 1.17
C GLY A 101 -11.94 9.40 0.05
N HIS A 102 -11.09 8.54 -0.52
CA HIS A 102 -11.47 7.54 -1.54
C HIS A 102 -11.76 6.18 -0.90
N ASP A 103 -12.52 6.16 0.18
CA ASP A 103 -12.75 5.02 1.06
C ASP A 103 -13.96 4.15 0.65
N ASP A 104 -14.12 3.02 1.37
CA ASP A 104 -15.18 2.04 1.13
C ASP A 104 -16.58 2.61 1.36
N ASP A 105 -16.77 3.50 2.35
CA ASP A 105 -18.08 4.11 2.60
C ASP A 105 -18.47 5.05 1.45
N ARG A 106 -17.51 5.77 0.88
CA ARG A 106 -17.76 6.54 -0.35
C ARG A 106 -18.22 5.65 -1.50
N ALA A 107 -17.59 4.49 -1.67
CA ALA A 107 -17.96 3.56 -2.74
C ALA A 107 -19.36 2.98 -2.56
N VAL A 108 -19.68 2.57 -1.32
CA VAL A 108 -20.87 1.77 -1.01
C VAL A 108 -22.02 2.64 -0.53
N GLU A 109 -21.82 3.43 0.53
CA GLU A 109 -22.90 4.19 1.17
C GLU A 109 -23.28 5.43 0.35
N LEU A 110 -22.32 6.08 -0.31
CA LEU A 110 -22.56 7.22 -1.19
C LEU A 110 -22.82 6.79 -2.65
N HIS A 111 -22.72 5.50 -2.96
CA HIS A 111 -22.88 4.96 -4.32
C HIS A 111 -21.92 5.58 -5.35
N GLN A 112 -20.68 5.88 -4.95
CA GLN A 112 -19.66 6.51 -5.79
C GLN A 112 -18.41 5.62 -5.98
N PRO A 113 -18.54 4.38 -6.49
CA PRO A 113 -17.40 3.46 -6.60
C PRO A 113 -16.32 3.95 -7.58
N GLU A 114 -16.68 4.75 -8.59
CA GLU A 114 -15.72 5.33 -9.53
C GLU A 114 -14.83 6.40 -8.87
N GLU A 115 -15.38 7.16 -7.93
CA GLU A 115 -14.68 8.21 -7.21
C GLU A 115 -13.90 7.69 -6.00
N SER A 116 -14.13 6.43 -5.63
CA SER A 116 -13.43 5.69 -4.59
C SER A 116 -12.50 4.65 -5.21
N TRP A 117 -12.91 3.41 -5.32
CA TRP A 117 -12.09 2.31 -5.83
C TRP A 117 -11.57 2.56 -7.25
N GLY A 118 -12.39 3.18 -8.12
CA GLY A 118 -11.97 3.57 -9.47
C GLY A 118 -10.82 4.57 -9.45
N TRP A 119 -10.90 5.57 -8.57
CA TRP A 119 -9.82 6.54 -8.39
C TRP A 119 -8.53 5.86 -7.89
N ILE A 120 -8.62 5.01 -6.85
CA ILE A 120 -7.49 4.24 -6.31
C ILE A 120 -6.82 3.41 -7.42
N ILE A 121 -7.60 2.72 -8.23
CA ILE A 121 -7.10 1.92 -9.36
C ILE A 121 -6.42 2.80 -10.41
N ASN A 122 -6.98 3.96 -10.70
CA ASN A 122 -6.40 4.93 -11.65
C ASN A 122 -5.07 5.50 -11.17
N GLN A 123 -4.82 5.57 -9.86
CA GLN A 123 -3.49 5.88 -9.34
C GLN A 123 -2.47 4.75 -9.57
N GLY A 124 -2.92 3.58 -9.99
CA GLY A 124 -2.08 2.43 -10.29
C GLY A 124 -1.99 1.40 -9.16
N ALA A 125 -2.88 1.46 -8.17
CA ALA A 125 -2.92 0.47 -7.11
C ALA A 125 -3.18 -0.94 -7.69
N LYS A 126 -2.40 -1.91 -7.22
CA LYS A 126 -2.57 -3.34 -7.53
C LYS A 126 -3.10 -4.13 -6.34
N LEU A 127 -3.01 -3.55 -5.16
CA LEU A 127 -3.47 -4.14 -3.91
C LEU A 127 -4.35 -3.12 -3.20
N ILE A 128 -5.57 -3.51 -2.85
CA ILE A 128 -6.52 -2.67 -2.12
C ILE A 128 -6.95 -3.44 -0.87
N GLN A 129 -6.76 -2.84 0.29
CA GLN A 129 -7.34 -3.35 1.53
C GLN A 129 -8.73 -2.77 1.69
N THR A 130 -9.73 -3.62 1.88
CA THR A 130 -11.14 -3.25 1.98
C THR A 130 -11.84 -4.11 3.03
N ASP A 131 -12.85 -3.58 3.70
CA ASP A 131 -13.79 -4.34 4.52
C ASP A 131 -15.08 -4.71 3.75
N ARG A 132 -15.17 -4.36 2.47
CA ARG A 132 -16.25 -4.69 1.52
C ARG A 132 -15.78 -5.60 0.38
N PRO A 133 -15.07 -6.73 0.63
CA PRO A 133 -14.37 -7.47 -0.42
C PRO A 133 -15.30 -8.03 -1.51
N ALA A 134 -16.51 -8.45 -1.15
CA ALA A 134 -17.47 -8.97 -2.13
C ALA A 134 -17.91 -7.87 -3.12
N LEU A 135 -18.18 -6.65 -2.63
CA LEU A 135 -18.60 -5.52 -3.45
C LEU A 135 -17.45 -4.99 -4.32
N LEU A 136 -16.25 -4.92 -3.77
CA LEU A 136 -15.06 -4.55 -4.55
C LEU A 136 -14.81 -5.58 -5.68
N LEU A 137 -14.89 -6.88 -5.41
CA LEU A 137 -14.73 -7.91 -6.43
C LEU A 137 -15.80 -7.81 -7.52
N GLU A 138 -17.06 -7.56 -7.16
CA GLU A 138 -18.13 -7.32 -8.13
C GLU A 138 -17.81 -6.11 -9.02
N TYR A 139 -17.36 -5.00 -8.42
CA TYR A 139 -16.94 -3.81 -9.15
C TYR A 139 -15.79 -4.11 -10.12
N LEU A 140 -14.73 -4.79 -9.65
CA LEU A 140 -13.57 -5.14 -10.47
C LEU A 140 -13.94 -6.05 -11.65
N ARG A 141 -14.83 -7.04 -11.44
CA ARG A 141 -15.33 -7.94 -12.50
C ARG A 141 -16.13 -7.17 -13.56
N LYS A 142 -17.01 -6.25 -13.15
CA LYS A 142 -17.72 -5.36 -14.09
C LYS A 142 -16.76 -4.53 -14.95
N LYS A 143 -15.62 -4.14 -14.39
CA LYS A 143 -14.56 -3.40 -15.09
C LYS A 143 -13.58 -4.31 -15.87
N LYS A 144 -13.72 -5.62 -15.81
CA LYS A 144 -12.79 -6.61 -16.40
C LYS A 144 -11.35 -6.48 -15.86
N LEU A 145 -11.21 -6.13 -14.60
CA LEU A 145 -9.96 -5.99 -13.88
C LEU A 145 -9.67 -7.17 -12.94
N HIS A 146 -10.62 -8.10 -12.84
CA HIS A 146 -10.51 -9.35 -12.08
C HIS A 146 -11.37 -10.43 -12.75
N ASP A 147 -10.96 -11.70 -12.59
CA ASP A 147 -11.70 -12.89 -13.08
C ASP A 147 -12.94 -13.21 -12.23
#